data_aa06b706ea911ff3b436f0ce8ea3ad0c
#
_entry.id   aa06b706ea911ff3b436f0ce8ea3ad0c
#
_cell.length_a   1.000
_cell.length_b   1.000
_cell.length_c   1.000
_cell.angle_alpha   90.00
_cell.angle_beta   90.00
_cell.angle_gamma   90.00
#
_symmetry.space_group_name_H-M   'P 1'
#
loop_
_entity.id
_entity.type
_entity.pdbx_description
1 polymer ?
#
loop_
_entity_poly.entity_id
_entity_poly.type
_entity_poly.pdbx_seq_one_letter_code
_entity_poly.pdbx_strand_id
1 'polypeptide(L)'
;MPLYLFSTLAAPKWVLKKIRNLQRNFLWGSSGLNRKWALVKWTEVFLPKSAGGIVLRDPLHNNNTMGARIGWKWVSNLHSPWARIWHAKYTPGRPLEELIRISITNPGSLIWNATRKHSVFIQAHSFWEIHSGTTTRFWEDS
;
A
#
# COMPACT_ATOMS: atom_id res chain seq x y z
N MET A 1 -9.29 -12.41 7.79
CA MET A 1 -9.32 -11.08 7.11
C MET A 1 -9.36 -11.31 5.61
N PRO A 2 -10.27 -10.69 4.84
CA PRO A 2 -10.34 -10.87 3.39
C PRO A 2 -9.18 -10.13 2.70
N LEU A 3 -8.00 -10.73 2.74
CA LEU A 3 -6.75 -10.13 2.24
C LEU A 3 -6.82 -9.73 0.77
N TYR A 4 -7.54 -10.50 -0.04
CA TYR A 4 -7.68 -10.21 -1.47
C TYR A 4 -8.44 -8.89 -1.75
N LEU A 5 -9.47 -8.57 -0.95
CA LEU A 5 -10.17 -7.29 -1.09
C LEU A 5 -9.29 -6.10 -0.73
N PHE A 6 -8.51 -6.23 0.35
CA PHE A 6 -7.57 -5.18 0.76
C PHE A 6 -6.33 -5.08 -0.12
N SER A 7 -6.06 -6.09 -0.93
CA SER A 7 -4.98 -6.03 -1.91
C SER A 7 -5.34 -5.22 -3.15
N THR A 8 -6.63 -5.07 -3.44
CA THR A 8 -7.11 -4.44 -4.68
C THR A 8 -7.84 -3.12 -4.45
N LEU A 9 -8.48 -2.95 -3.29
CA LEU A 9 -9.33 -1.80 -2.99
C LEU A 9 -8.78 -0.98 -1.83
N ALA A 10 -8.81 0.34 -1.98
CA ALA A 10 -8.60 1.26 -0.87
C ALA A 10 -9.83 1.25 0.03
N ALA A 11 -9.80 0.48 1.11
CA ALA A 11 -10.91 0.43 2.05
C ALA A 11 -11.11 1.77 2.76
N PRO A 12 -12.36 2.20 2.99
CA PRO A 12 -12.63 3.39 3.77
C PRO A 12 -12.05 3.30 5.19
N LYS A 13 -11.53 4.42 5.70
CA LYS A 13 -10.89 4.46 7.03
C LYS A 13 -11.79 3.95 8.16
N TRP A 14 -13.10 4.18 8.07
CA TRP A 14 -14.05 3.71 9.09
C TRP A 14 -14.16 2.18 9.13
N VAL A 15 -14.11 1.50 7.97
CA VAL A 15 -14.09 0.03 7.89
C VAL A 15 -12.84 -0.52 8.55
N LEU A 16 -11.67 0.05 8.21
CA LEU A 16 -10.38 -0.37 8.77
C LEU A 16 -10.34 -0.18 10.29
N LYS A 17 -10.89 0.95 10.79
CA LYS A 17 -11.05 1.21 12.22
C LYS A 17 -11.97 0.18 12.89
N LYS A 18 -13.08 -0.19 12.25
CA LYS A 18 -14.02 -1.19 12.77
C LYS A 18 -13.36 -2.57 12.86
N ILE A 19 -12.60 -2.96 11.83
CA ILE A 19 -11.82 -4.22 11.84
C ILE A 19 -10.78 -4.21 12.96
N ARG A 20 -10.03 -3.10 13.12
CA ARG A 20 -9.07 -2.95 14.22
C ARG A 20 -9.74 -3.10 15.58
N ASN A 21 -10.92 -2.53 15.76
CA ASN A 21 -11.69 -2.67 17.01
C ASN A 21 -12.14 -4.13 17.25
N LEU A 22 -12.57 -4.83 16.20
CA LEU A 22 -12.91 -6.25 16.30
C LEU A 22 -11.70 -7.11 16.69
N GLN A 23 -10.54 -6.87 16.06
CA GLN A 23 -9.28 -7.53 16.42
C GLN A 23 -8.91 -7.29 17.89
N ARG A 24 -9.03 -6.04 18.35
CA ARG A 24 -8.76 -5.67 19.75
C ARG A 24 -9.72 -6.35 20.71
N ASN A 25 -11.01 -6.34 20.41
CA ASN A 25 -12.01 -6.98 21.26
C ASN A 25 -11.80 -8.50 21.33
N PHE A 26 -11.46 -9.12 20.21
CA PHE A 26 -11.14 -10.54 20.15
C PHE A 26 -9.90 -10.87 21.00
N LEU A 27 -8.80 -10.12 20.83
CA LEU A 27 -7.55 -10.36 21.55
C LEU A 27 -7.72 -10.22 23.07
N TRP A 28 -8.47 -9.20 23.51
CA TRP A 28 -8.68 -8.95 24.95
C TRP A 28 -9.90 -9.69 25.51
N GLY A 29 -10.59 -10.50 24.69
CA GLY A 29 -11.77 -11.23 25.12
C GLY A 29 -12.92 -10.35 25.58
N SER A 30 -13.03 -9.13 25.02
CA SER A 30 -14.14 -8.22 25.31
C SER A 30 -15.36 -8.67 24.52
N SER A 31 -16.43 -9.07 25.22
CA SER A 31 -17.72 -9.39 24.62
C SER A 31 -18.73 -8.32 25.02
N GLY A 32 -19.37 -7.71 24.01
CA GLY A 32 -20.47 -6.73 24.09
C GLY A 32 -20.63 -5.88 25.37
N LEU A 33 -21.04 -6.48 26.45
CA LEU A 33 -21.32 -5.81 27.73
C LEU A 33 -20.11 -5.77 28.68
N ASN A 34 -19.15 -6.71 28.53
CA ASN A 34 -17.98 -6.81 29.42
C ASN A 34 -16.70 -6.32 28.71
N ARG A 35 -16.38 -5.06 28.92
CA ARG A 35 -15.13 -4.47 28.45
C ARG A 35 -13.99 -4.86 29.37
N LYS A 36 -13.07 -5.70 28.87
CA LYS A 36 -11.85 -6.06 29.59
C LYS A 36 -10.76 -4.99 29.40
N TRP A 37 -9.90 -4.87 30.40
CA TRP A 37 -8.77 -3.94 30.38
C TRP A 37 -7.72 -4.38 29.37
N ALA A 38 -7.24 -3.45 28.56
CA ALA A 38 -6.10 -3.67 27.69
C ALA A 38 -4.81 -3.52 28.51
N LEU A 39 -4.06 -4.62 28.69
CA LEU A 39 -2.83 -4.63 29.50
C LEU A 39 -1.65 -3.97 28.77
N VAL A 40 -1.68 -3.94 27.43
CA VAL A 40 -0.61 -3.44 26.58
C VAL A 40 -1.18 -2.45 25.57
N LYS A 41 -0.40 -1.43 25.21
CA LYS A 41 -0.79 -0.50 24.15
C LYS A 41 -1.00 -1.23 22.83
N TRP A 42 -2.07 -0.87 22.13
CA TRP A 42 -2.42 -1.54 20.87
C TRP A 42 -1.33 -1.42 19.79
N THR A 43 -0.53 -0.37 19.82
CA THR A 43 0.61 -0.16 18.92
C THR A 43 1.74 -1.18 19.16
N GLU A 44 1.92 -1.65 20.38
CA GLU A 44 2.94 -2.65 20.74
C GLU A 44 2.59 -4.06 20.22
N VAL A 45 1.28 -4.35 20.11
CA VAL A 45 0.78 -5.62 19.59
C VAL A 45 1.22 -5.88 18.15
N PHE A 46 1.41 -4.82 17.35
CA PHE A 46 1.82 -4.90 15.96
C PHE A 46 3.33 -5.08 15.76
N LEU A 47 4.12 -4.90 16.80
CA LEU A 47 5.57 -5.03 16.71
C LEU A 47 6.00 -6.47 16.36
N PRO A 48 7.19 -6.63 15.78
CA PRO A 48 7.76 -7.95 15.54
C PRO A 48 8.04 -8.69 16.86
N LYS A 49 8.11 -10.01 16.82
CA LYS A 49 8.36 -10.85 18.00
C LYS A 49 9.66 -10.46 18.72
N SER A 50 10.69 -10.08 17.98
CA SER A 50 11.96 -9.58 18.52
C SER A 50 11.82 -8.33 19.40
N ALA A 51 10.76 -7.55 19.17
CA ALA A 51 10.44 -6.34 19.95
C ALA A 51 9.25 -6.57 20.91
N GLY A 52 8.91 -7.81 21.23
CA GLY A 52 7.85 -8.18 22.16
C GLY A 52 6.43 -8.16 21.61
N GLY A 53 6.24 -7.92 20.33
CA GLY A 53 4.92 -7.93 19.68
C GLY A 53 4.48 -9.33 19.25
N ILE A 54 3.20 -9.49 18.88
CA ILE A 54 2.64 -10.74 18.37
C ILE A 54 2.51 -10.78 16.84
N VAL A 55 3.09 -9.79 16.14
CA VAL A 55 3.07 -9.67 14.66
C VAL A 55 1.65 -9.62 14.10
N LEU A 56 0.71 -9.05 14.83
CA LEU A 56 -0.63 -8.83 14.31
C LEU A 56 -0.57 -7.69 13.26
N ARG A 57 -1.13 -7.93 12.07
CA ARG A 57 -1.12 -6.92 11.02
C ARG A 57 -2.16 -5.84 11.28
N ASP A 58 -1.73 -4.57 11.37
CA ASP A 58 -2.64 -3.44 11.43
C ASP A 58 -3.41 -3.31 10.10
N PRO A 59 -4.75 -3.34 10.10
CA PRO A 59 -5.56 -3.21 8.89
C PRO A 59 -5.26 -1.94 8.09
N LEU A 60 -5.01 -0.81 8.77
CA LEU A 60 -4.68 0.47 8.13
C LEU A 60 -3.35 0.39 7.38
N HIS A 61 -2.33 -0.11 8.06
CA HIS A 61 -0.99 -0.24 7.47
C HIS A 61 -0.98 -1.27 6.34
N ASN A 62 -1.64 -2.41 6.55
CA ASN A 62 -1.71 -3.47 5.57
C ASN A 62 -2.42 -3.05 4.27
N ASN A 63 -3.52 -2.28 4.37
CA ASN A 63 -4.22 -1.78 3.19
C ASN A 63 -3.34 -0.81 2.38
N ASN A 64 -2.59 0.07 3.04
CA ASN A 64 -1.64 0.96 2.39
C ASN A 64 -0.51 0.18 1.69
N THR A 65 0.09 -0.77 2.38
CA THR A 65 1.17 -1.61 1.83
C THR A 65 0.69 -2.41 0.60
N MET A 66 -0.53 -2.94 0.64
CA MET A 66 -1.09 -3.67 -0.50
C MET A 66 -1.35 -2.77 -1.71
N GLY A 67 -1.86 -1.54 -1.49
CA GLY A 67 -2.02 -0.55 -2.56
C GLY A 67 -0.68 -0.16 -3.19
N ALA A 68 0.33 0.10 -2.38
CA ALA A 68 1.68 0.39 -2.86
C ALA A 68 2.29 -0.79 -3.64
N ARG A 69 2.05 -2.03 -3.22
CA ARG A 69 2.51 -3.24 -3.92
C ARG A 69 1.95 -3.35 -5.35
N ILE A 70 0.68 -3.00 -5.56
CA ILE A 70 0.10 -3.01 -6.92
C ILE A 70 0.77 -1.93 -7.77
N GLY A 71 0.95 -0.74 -7.24
CA GLY A 71 1.66 0.34 -7.92
C GLY A 71 3.08 -0.05 -8.30
N TRP A 72 3.82 -0.65 -7.36
CA TRP A 72 5.15 -1.16 -7.63
C TRP A 72 5.17 -2.24 -8.71
N LYS A 73 4.26 -3.23 -8.65
CA LYS A 73 4.13 -4.26 -9.68
C LYS A 73 3.81 -3.68 -11.06
N TRP A 74 3.02 -2.62 -11.11
CA TRP A 74 2.71 -1.95 -12.37
C TRP A 74 3.94 -1.31 -12.98
N VAL A 75 4.71 -0.58 -12.19
CA VAL A 75 5.90 0.14 -12.63
C VAL A 75 7.05 -0.83 -12.96
N SER A 76 7.27 -1.86 -12.12
CA SER A 76 8.38 -2.80 -12.30
C SER A 76 8.15 -3.84 -13.41
N ASN A 77 6.91 -4.07 -13.83
CA ASN A 77 6.58 -5.07 -14.85
C ASN A 77 5.66 -4.52 -15.95
N LEU A 78 6.13 -3.52 -16.66
CA LEU A 78 5.42 -2.81 -17.71
C LEU A 78 5.13 -3.65 -18.95
N HIS A 79 5.87 -4.76 -19.15
CA HIS A 79 5.64 -5.68 -20.24
C HIS A 79 4.43 -6.59 -20.04
N SER A 80 3.90 -6.68 -18.82
CA SER A 80 2.71 -7.49 -18.56
C SER A 80 1.47 -6.92 -19.26
N PRO A 81 0.55 -7.78 -19.77
CA PRO A 81 -0.63 -7.33 -20.53
C PRO A 81 -1.49 -6.31 -19.76
N TRP A 82 -1.73 -6.54 -18.47
CA TRP A 82 -2.53 -5.65 -17.65
C TRP A 82 -1.86 -4.29 -17.42
N ALA A 83 -0.53 -4.25 -17.27
CA ALA A 83 0.22 -3.01 -17.12
C ALA A 83 0.19 -2.17 -18.39
N ARG A 84 0.28 -2.81 -19.56
CA ARG A 84 0.13 -2.16 -20.87
C ARG A 84 -1.26 -1.54 -21.04
N ILE A 85 -2.32 -2.27 -20.64
CA ILE A 85 -3.70 -1.75 -20.67
C ILE A 85 -3.82 -0.51 -19.74
N TRP A 86 -3.27 -0.59 -18.55
CA TRP A 86 -3.29 0.55 -17.62
C TRP A 86 -2.51 1.74 -18.16
N HIS A 87 -1.35 1.50 -18.75
CA HIS A 87 -0.55 2.54 -19.36
C HIS A 87 -1.30 3.23 -20.50
N ALA A 88 -1.84 2.48 -21.43
CA ALA A 88 -2.62 3.02 -22.56
C ALA A 88 -3.86 3.82 -22.09
N LYS A 89 -4.51 3.38 -21.00
CA LYS A 89 -5.73 4.01 -20.50
C LYS A 89 -5.48 5.25 -19.62
N TYR A 90 -4.50 5.21 -18.74
CA TYR A 90 -4.35 6.22 -17.70
C TYR A 90 -3.17 7.16 -17.88
N THR A 91 -2.19 6.74 -18.67
CA THR A 91 -0.96 7.51 -18.93
C THR A 91 -0.58 7.53 -20.41
N PRO A 92 -1.53 7.78 -21.34
CA PRO A 92 -1.22 7.77 -22.77
C PRO A 92 -0.16 8.82 -23.12
N GLY A 93 0.77 8.47 -23.99
CA GLY A 93 1.80 9.38 -24.48
C GLY A 93 2.92 9.70 -23.50
N ARG A 94 2.94 9.12 -22.31
CA ARG A 94 4.04 9.29 -21.35
C ARG A 94 5.04 8.15 -21.48
N PRO A 95 6.34 8.41 -21.51
CA PRO A 95 7.34 7.35 -21.49
C PRO A 95 7.23 6.56 -20.17
N LEU A 96 7.42 5.26 -20.29
CA LEU A 96 7.31 4.32 -19.16
C LEU A 96 8.28 4.65 -18.02
N GLU A 97 9.44 5.19 -18.36
CA GLU A 97 10.50 5.58 -17.44
C GLU A 97 10.11 6.76 -16.53
N GLU A 98 9.19 7.60 -17.00
CA GLU A 98 8.69 8.72 -16.22
C GLU A 98 7.59 8.34 -15.23
N LEU A 99 7.00 7.16 -15.32
CA LEU A 99 5.87 6.78 -14.47
C LEU A 99 6.22 6.73 -12.98
N ILE A 100 7.48 6.44 -12.66
CA ILE A 100 7.98 6.46 -11.28
C ILE A 100 8.16 7.90 -10.80
N ARG A 101 8.51 8.83 -11.71
CA ARG A 101 8.85 10.23 -11.38
C ARG A 101 7.64 11.13 -11.24
N ILE A 102 6.50 10.74 -11.78
CA ILE A 102 5.33 11.63 -11.91
C ILE A 102 4.27 11.27 -10.87
N SER A 103 3.80 12.29 -10.16
CA SER A 103 2.57 12.19 -9.38
C SER A 103 1.38 12.02 -10.33
N ILE A 104 0.79 10.82 -10.32
CA ILE A 104 -0.32 10.49 -11.21
C ILE A 104 -1.61 11.11 -10.68
N THR A 105 -2.15 12.08 -11.41
CA THR A 105 -3.34 12.85 -10.98
C THR A 105 -4.64 12.38 -11.61
N ASN A 106 -4.58 11.70 -12.76
CA ASN A 106 -5.77 11.31 -13.52
C ASN A 106 -6.69 10.36 -12.73
N PRO A 107 -7.98 10.69 -12.54
CA PRO A 107 -8.93 9.79 -11.89
C PRO A 107 -9.23 8.58 -12.78
N GLY A 108 -9.66 7.48 -12.16
CA GLY A 108 -9.94 6.25 -12.89
C GLY A 108 -10.73 5.24 -12.07
N SER A 109 -10.56 3.97 -12.35
CA SER A 109 -11.20 2.89 -11.61
C SER A 109 -10.84 2.89 -10.13
N LEU A 110 -11.61 2.20 -9.30
CA LEU A 110 -11.35 2.09 -7.85
C LEU A 110 -9.94 1.58 -7.56
N ILE A 111 -9.49 0.58 -8.32
CA ILE A 111 -8.13 0.00 -8.16
C ILE A 111 -7.07 1.02 -8.58
N TRP A 112 -7.28 1.71 -9.71
CA TRP A 112 -6.39 2.77 -10.16
C TRP A 112 -6.27 3.90 -9.14
N ASN A 113 -7.40 4.38 -8.62
CA ASN A 113 -7.42 5.42 -7.60
C ASN A 113 -6.74 4.99 -6.29
N ALA A 114 -6.86 3.71 -5.92
CA ALA A 114 -6.14 3.14 -4.79
C ALA A 114 -4.63 3.16 -5.03
N THR A 115 -4.18 2.71 -6.21
CA THR A 115 -2.76 2.66 -6.60
C THR A 115 -2.16 4.06 -6.68
N ARG A 116 -2.86 5.00 -7.30
CA ARG A 116 -2.44 6.38 -7.44
C ARG A 116 -2.11 7.08 -6.11
N LYS A 117 -2.90 6.81 -5.06
CA LYS A 117 -2.66 7.38 -3.73
C LYS A 117 -1.29 7.01 -3.15
N HIS A 118 -0.72 5.93 -3.61
CA HIS A 118 0.57 5.42 -3.12
C HIS A 118 1.75 5.76 -4.04
N SER A 119 1.53 6.49 -5.16
CA SER A 119 2.61 6.87 -6.08
C SER A 119 3.71 7.68 -5.37
N VAL A 120 3.34 8.67 -4.57
CA VAL A 120 4.28 9.48 -3.78
C VAL A 120 5.08 8.62 -2.79
N PHE A 121 4.42 7.66 -2.15
CA PHE A 121 5.11 6.72 -1.24
C PHE A 121 6.11 5.86 -2.01
N ILE A 122 5.74 5.35 -3.18
CA ILE A 122 6.64 4.55 -4.02
C ILE A 122 7.84 5.38 -4.44
N GLN A 123 7.62 6.61 -4.92
CA GLN A 123 8.70 7.54 -5.30
C GLN A 123 9.69 7.81 -4.16
N ALA A 124 9.18 8.07 -2.96
CA ALA A 124 10.01 8.37 -1.80
C ALA A 124 10.82 7.16 -1.26
N HIS A 125 10.40 5.93 -1.59
CA HIS A 125 11.02 4.69 -1.09
C HIS A 125 11.63 3.83 -2.19
N SER A 126 11.71 4.32 -3.44
CA SER A 126 12.41 3.67 -4.54
C SER A 126 13.67 4.46 -4.90
N PHE A 127 14.70 3.75 -5.30
CA PHE A 127 15.94 4.31 -5.82
C PHE A 127 16.30 3.60 -7.13
N TRP A 128 17.07 4.29 -7.94
CA TRP A 128 17.53 3.74 -9.22
C TRP A 128 18.83 2.96 -9.01
N GLU A 129 18.86 1.74 -9.48
CA GLU A 129 20.10 0.98 -9.62
C GLU A 129 20.63 1.19 -11.03
N ILE A 130 21.77 1.91 -11.13
CA ILE A 130 22.35 2.32 -12.41
C ILE A 130 23.21 1.20 -12.96
N HIS A 131 22.82 0.61 -14.08
CA HIS A 131 23.63 -0.37 -14.80
C HIS A 131 24.39 0.27 -15.96
N SER A 132 23.72 0.83 -16.95
CA SER A 132 24.32 1.43 -18.16
C SER A 132 24.35 2.96 -18.17
N GLY A 133 23.56 3.59 -17.31
CA GLY A 133 23.45 5.06 -17.21
C GLY A 133 22.69 5.73 -18.34
N THR A 134 22.29 5.02 -19.40
CA THR A 134 21.63 5.61 -20.57
C THR A 134 20.22 6.16 -20.31
N THR A 135 19.53 5.61 -19.29
CA THR A 135 18.17 5.98 -18.91
C THR A 135 18.08 6.79 -17.64
N THR A 136 19.24 7.09 -17.01
CA THR A 136 19.32 7.78 -15.72
C THR A 136 19.55 9.27 -15.91
N ARG A 137 18.78 10.09 -15.20
CA ARG A 137 18.95 11.54 -15.16
C ARG A 137 19.74 11.93 -13.91
N PHE A 138 20.98 12.33 -14.08
CA PHE A 138 21.93 12.58 -12.99
C PHE A 138 21.43 13.51 -11.88
N TRP A 139 20.66 14.54 -12.24
CA TRP A 139 20.20 15.56 -11.29
C TRP A 139 18.77 15.31 -10.74
N GLU A 140 18.02 14.38 -11.32
CA GLU A 140 16.61 14.19 -11.00
C GLU A 140 16.32 12.84 -10.31
N ASP A 141 17.19 11.85 -10.52
CA ASP A 141 17.03 10.51 -9.98
C ASP A 141 17.83 10.36 -8.68
N SER A 142 17.17 9.86 -7.67
CA SER A 142 17.79 9.54 -6.37
C SER A 142 18.23 8.10 -6.27
#